data_233805d9ee32cb9a481ed83518bfdafb
#
_entry.id   233805d9ee32cb9a481ed83518bfdafb
#
_cell.length_a   1.000
_cell.length_b   1.000
_cell.length_c   1.000
_cell.angle_alpha   90.00
_cell.angle_beta   90.00
_cell.angle_gamma   90.00
#
_symmetry.space_group_name_H-M   'P 1'
#
loop_
_entity.id
_entity.type
_entity.pdbx_description
1 polymer ?
#
loop_
_entity_poly.entity_id
_entity_poly.type
_entity_poly.pdbx_seq_one_letter_code
_entity_poly.pdbx_strand_id
1 'polypeptide(L)'
;MGARLEEGRLCYRPSYANRLITIIEDYELYKYDSRGMSKHDVRSWEKELKKKPWLANPHQVYIANDIAYVVARDGDTFQVLGKEFDISWKKLVKYNDLHKEYTLEVGDIIYLKEKRKKAAKPHTVYIVKDGDSMHSISQKYGIRLKNLYKMNRKDAEYVPRWETA
;
A
#
# COMPACT_ATOMS: atom_id res chain seq x y z
N MET A 1 31.41 22.00 27.36
CA MET A 1 30.12 22.13 26.59
C MET A 1 30.01 20.93 25.66
N GLY A 2 29.28 19.90 26.06
CA GLY A 2 29.13 18.67 25.31
C GLY A 2 27.92 18.78 24.39
N ALA A 3 28.12 18.61 23.10
CA ALA A 3 27.05 18.46 22.12
C ALA A 3 26.40 17.11 22.30
N ARG A 4 25.13 17.10 22.68
CA ARG A 4 24.27 15.93 22.77
C ARG A 4 23.82 15.58 21.35
N LEU A 5 24.29 14.46 20.83
CA LEU A 5 23.78 13.88 19.60
C LEU A 5 22.36 13.39 19.88
N GLU A 6 21.38 14.01 19.25
CA GLU A 6 20.02 13.48 19.25
C GLU A 6 19.99 12.21 18.40
N GLU A 7 19.81 11.09 19.07
CA GLU A 7 19.54 9.79 18.45
C GLU A 7 18.24 9.91 17.65
N GLY A 8 18.36 9.88 16.33
CA GLY A 8 17.22 9.76 15.41
C GLY A 8 16.42 8.52 15.77
N ARG A 9 15.23 8.70 16.34
CA ARG A 9 14.27 7.64 16.54
C ARG A 9 13.88 7.07 15.18
N LEU A 10 14.56 6.00 14.76
CA LEU A 10 13.98 5.10 13.76
C LEU A 10 12.62 4.67 14.29
N CYS A 11 11.55 5.01 13.56
CA CYS A 11 10.22 4.50 13.85
C CYS A 11 10.24 2.98 13.70
N TYR A 12 10.52 2.29 14.77
CA TYR A 12 10.46 0.84 14.87
C TYR A 12 8.99 0.43 14.75
N ARG A 13 8.58 0.01 13.54
CA ARG A 13 7.28 -0.63 13.34
C ARG A 13 7.47 -2.13 13.51
N PRO A 14 6.89 -2.75 14.55
CA PRO A 14 7.05 -4.19 14.80
C PRO A 14 6.69 -5.07 13.62
N SER A 15 5.72 -4.64 12.80
CA SER A 15 5.29 -5.34 11.59
C SER A 15 6.37 -5.42 10.49
N TYR A 16 7.22 -4.40 10.36
CA TYR A 16 8.30 -4.40 9.37
C TYR A 16 9.43 -5.35 9.78
N ALA A 17 9.86 -5.28 11.04
CA ALA A 17 10.90 -6.15 11.57
C ALA A 17 10.48 -7.62 11.52
N ASN A 18 9.25 -7.95 11.95
CA ASN A 18 8.74 -9.31 11.88
C ASN A 18 8.65 -9.81 10.44
N ARG A 19 8.22 -8.97 9.50
CA ARG A 19 8.17 -9.33 8.09
C ARG A 19 9.57 -9.53 7.49
N LEU A 20 10.53 -8.70 7.86
CA LEU A 20 11.93 -8.86 7.45
C LEU A 20 12.53 -10.16 8.00
N ILE A 21 12.26 -10.47 9.28
CA ILE A 21 12.66 -11.72 9.93
C ILE A 21 12.03 -12.91 9.19
N THR A 22 10.73 -12.89 8.93
CA THR A 22 10.03 -13.94 8.16
C THR A 22 10.67 -14.14 6.79
N ILE A 23 10.98 -13.07 6.07
CA ILE A 23 11.66 -13.15 4.77
C ILE A 23 13.06 -13.78 4.93
N ILE A 24 13.82 -13.37 5.94
CA ILE A 24 15.16 -13.91 6.21
C ILE A 24 15.07 -15.40 6.58
N GLU A 25 14.08 -15.81 7.35
CA GLU A 25 13.87 -17.20 7.79
C GLU A 25 13.30 -18.08 6.68
N ASP A 26 12.21 -17.65 6.01
CA ASP A 26 11.54 -18.40 4.94
C ASP A 26 12.46 -18.66 3.75
N TYR A 27 13.38 -17.75 3.48
CA TYR A 27 14.36 -17.86 2.39
C TYR A 27 15.74 -18.20 2.86
N GLU A 28 15.93 -18.47 4.16
CA GLU A 28 17.22 -18.84 4.77
C GLU A 28 18.36 -17.90 4.34
N LEU A 29 18.06 -16.57 4.25
CA LEU A 29 19.01 -15.58 3.72
C LEU A 29 20.31 -15.49 4.52
N TYR A 30 20.32 -15.94 5.80
CA TYR A 30 21.51 -16.09 6.60
C TYR A 30 22.54 -17.05 6.00
N LYS A 31 22.12 -17.97 5.12
CA LYS A 31 23.05 -18.87 4.41
C LYS A 31 23.88 -18.14 3.34
N TYR A 32 23.44 -16.95 2.93
CA TYR A 32 24.09 -16.15 1.89
C TYR A 32 25.06 -15.10 2.45
N ASP A 33 25.05 -14.86 3.77
CA ASP A 33 26.06 -14.05 4.46
C ASP A 33 27.43 -14.78 4.56
N SER A 34 27.47 -16.08 4.30
CA SER A 34 28.71 -16.84 4.25
C SER A 34 29.41 -16.66 2.89
N ARG A 35 30.61 -16.14 2.91
CA ARG A 35 31.52 -15.89 1.78
C ARG A 35 31.48 -17.01 0.76
N GLY A 36 30.82 -16.82 -0.39
CA GLY A 36 30.93 -17.67 -1.55
C GLY A 36 29.72 -18.55 -1.86
N MET A 37 28.62 -17.92 -2.34
CA MET A 37 27.56 -18.69 -3.00
C MET A 37 28.15 -19.50 -4.18
N SER A 38 27.79 -20.77 -4.29
CA SER A 38 28.10 -21.53 -5.47
C SER A 38 27.37 -20.95 -6.70
N LYS A 39 27.93 -21.11 -7.89
CA LYS A 39 27.26 -20.68 -9.14
C LYS A 39 25.88 -21.33 -9.32
N HIS A 40 25.65 -22.49 -8.73
CA HIS A 40 24.38 -23.20 -8.76
C HIS A 40 23.35 -22.48 -7.86
N ASP A 41 23.74 -22.06 -6.66
CA ASP A 41 22.86 -21.40 -5.71
C ASP A 41 22.43 -20.01 -6.22
N VAL A 42 23.36 -19.27 -6.82
CA VAL A 42 23.05 -17.98 -7.48
C VAL A 42 21.99 -18.17 -8.56
N ARG A 43 22.17 -19.16 -9.45
CA ARG A 43 21.19 -19.44 -10.52
C ARG A 43 19.84 -19.89 -10.00
N SER A 44 19.80 -20.69 -8.94
CA SER A 44 18.54 -21.12 -8.33
C SER A 44 17.81 -19.95 -7.70
N TRP A 45 18.53 -19.04 -7.05
CA TRP A 45 17.99 -17.84 -6.44
C TRP A 45 17.46 -16.83 -7.48
N GLU A 46 18.22 -16.58 -8.54
CA GLU A 46 17.76 -15.77 -9.68
C GLU A 46 16.46 -16.33 -10.31
N LYS A 47 16.34 -17.66 -10.38
CA LYS A 47 15.14 -18.32 -10.87
C LYS A 47 13.95 -18.11 -9.94
N GLU A 48 14.16 -18.11 -8.63
CA GLU A 48 13.11 -17.81 -7.64
C GLU A 48 12.72 -16.32 -7.63
N LEU A 49 13.69 -15.39 -7.75
CA LEU A 49 13.42 -13.96 -7.90
C LEU A 49 12.58 -13.66 -9.14
N LYS A 50 12.83 -14.34 -10.26
CA LYS A 50 11.99 -14.21 -11.47
C LYS A 50 10.56 -14.65 -11.25
N LYS A 51 10.31 -15.61 -10.36
CA LYS A 51 8.94 -16.04 -9.99
C LYS A 51 8.27 -15.10 -8.98
N LYS A 52 9.06 -14.43 -8.16
CA LYS A 52 8.59 -13.55 -7.07
C LYS A 52 9.32 -12.21 -7.10
N PRO A 53 9.10 -11.38 -8.13
CA PRO A 53 9.83 -10.13 -8.33
C PRO A 53 9.73 -9.15 -7.15
N TRP A 54 8.65 -9.21 -6.37
CA TRP A 54 8.48 -8.38 -5.17
C TRP A 54 9.47 -8.66 -4.04
N LEU A 55 10.17 -9.81 -4.04
CA LEU A 55 11.20 -10.10 -3.04
C LEU A 55 12.42 -9.19 -3.17
N ALA A 56 12.79 -8.84 -4.41
CA ALA A 56 13.90 -7.94 -4.65
C ALA A 56 13.59 -6.48 -4.26
N ASN A 57 12.32 -6.08 -4.34
CA ASN A 57 11.88 -4.72 -4.04
C ASN A 57 10.45 -4.72 -3.46
N PRO A 58 10.28 -5.12 -2.18
CA PRO A 58 8.97 -5.17 -1.56
C PRO A 58 8.35 -3.78 -1.45
N HIS A 59 7.02 -3.71 -1.49
CA HIS A 59 6.30 -2.46 -1.29
C HIS A 59 6.39 -1.98 0.15
N GLN A 60 6.65 -0.69 0.31
CA GLN A 60 6.52 -0.05 1.62
C GLN A 60 5.05 0.04 1.99
N VAL A 61 4.70 -0.45 3.18
CA VAL A 61 3.34 -0.42 3.70
C VAL A 61 3.14 0.82 4.56
N TYR A 62 2.11 1.59 4.24
CA TYR A 62 1.68 2.78 4.97
C TYR A 62 0.37 2.51 5.71
N ILE A 63 -0.02 3.41 6.60
CA ILE A 63 -1.29 3.32 7.33
C ILE A 63 -2.06 4.63 7.18
N ALA A 64 -3.31 4.53 6.76
CA ALA A 64 -4.28 5.63 6.78
C ALA A 64 -5.61 5.12 7.33
N ASN A 65 -6.22 5.88 8.24
CA ASN A 65 -7.49 5.52 8.90
C ASN A 65 -7.45 4.09 9.52
N ASP A 66 -6.33 3.72 10.14
CA ASP A 66 -6.02 2.39 10.69
C ASP A 66 -6.07 1.23 9.67
N ILE A 67 -5.87 1.54 8.40
CA ILE A 67 -5.84 0.54 7.32
C ILE A 67 -4.50 0.61 6.62
N ALA A 68 -3.89 -0.57 6.40
CA ALA A 68 -2.68 -0.69 5.63
C ALA A 68 -2.94 -0.45 4.13
N TYR A 69 -2.07 0.31 3.49
CA TYR A 69 -2.08 0.53 2.05
C TYR A 69 -0.66 0.56 1.50
N VAL A 70 -0.55 0.39 0.20
CA VAL A 70 0.69 0.55 -0.58
C VAL A 70 0.45 1.56 -1.70
N VAL A 71 1.54 2.09 -2.23
CA VAL A 71 1.52 2.97 -3.39
C VAL A 71 1.98 2.17 -4.60
N ALA A 72 1.17 2.14 -5.64
CA ALA A 72 1.47 1.42 -6.87
C ALA A 72 2.69 2.01 -7.58
N ARG A 73 3.51 1.15 -8.15
CA ARG A 73 4.71 1.45 -8.92
C ARG A 73 4.53 1.07 -10.37
N ASP A 74 5.46 1.48 -11.19
CA ASP A 74 5.49 1.07 -12.59
C ASP A 74 5.55 -0.47 -12.73
N GLY A 75 4.70 -1.00 -13.60
CA GLY A 75 4.56 -2.44 -13.83
C GLY A 75 3.73 -3.21 -12.79
N ASP A 76 3.17 -2.55 -11.78
CA ASP A 76 2.28 -3.19 -10.81
C ASP A 76 0.95 -3.59 -11.42
N THR A 77 0.44 -4.71 -10.93
CA THR A 77 -0.91 -5.18 -11.20
C THR A 77 -1.55 -5.70 -9.92
N PHE A 78 -2.89 -5.74 -9.88
CA PHE A 78 -3.59 -6.35 -8.74
C PHE A 78 -3.18 -7.80 -8.47
N GLN A 79 -2.77 -8.54 -9.53
CA GLN A 79 -2.31 -9.91 -9.41
C GLN A 79 -0.93 -9.98 -8.73
N VAL A 80 -0.02 -9.08 -9.07
CA VAL A 80 1.33 -8.99 -8.46
C VAL A 80 1.19 -8.59 -7.00
N LEU A 81 0.47 -7.48 -6.73
CA LEU A 81 0.22 -7.04 -5.36
C LEU A 81 -0.53 -8.10 -4.52
N GLY A 82 -1.49 -8.80 -5.15
CA GLY A 82 -2.22 -9.87 -4.49
C GLY A 82 -1.32 -11.02 -4.04
N LYS A 83 -0.34 -11.39 -4.85
CA LYS A 83 0.65 -12.41 -4.50
C LYS A 83 1.62 -11.94 -3.43
N GLU A 84 2.07 -10.68 -3.52
CA GLU A 84 2.99 -10.10 -2.53
C GLU A 84 2.39 -10.07 -1.13
N PHE A 85 1.09 -9.73 -1.02
CA PHE A 85 0.41 -9.55 0.26
C PHE A 85 -0.48 -10.72 0.68
N ASP A 86 -0.45 -11.83 -0.07
CA ASP A 86 -1.34 -13.00 0.13
C ASP A 86 -2.81 -12.61 0.18
N ILE A 87 -3.23 -11.73 -0.74
CA ILE A 87 -4.60 -11.26 -0.87
C ILE A 87 -5.11 -11.55 -2.27
N SER A 88 -6.29 -12.16 -2.40
CA SER A 88 -6.90 -12.32 -3.72
C SER A 88 -7.02 -10.97 -4.43
N TRP A 89 -6.54 -10.88 -5.67
CA TRP A 89 -6.63 -9.68 -6.49
C TRP A 89 -8.07 -9.14 -6.62
N LYS A 90 -9.07 -10.02 -6.65
CA LYS A 90 -10.49 -9.64 -6.67
C LYS A 90 -10.91 -8.91 -5.39
N LYS A 91 -10.33 -9.30 -4.24
CA LYS A 91 -10.55 -8.58 -2.97
C LYS A 91 -9.88 -7.22 -2.99
N LEU A 92 -8.65 -7.11 -3.53
CA LEU A 92 -7.97 -5.82 -3.67
C LEU A 92 -8.79 -4.84 -4.51
N VAL A 93 -9.29 -5.26 -5.66
CA VAL A 93 -10.17 -4.45 -6.51
C VAL A 93 -11.39 -3.97 -5.71
N LYS A 94 -12.06 -4.88 -4.98
CA LYS A 94 -13.23 -4.56 -4.16
C LYS A 94 -12.91 -3.61 -3.00
N TYR A 95 -11.79 -3.79 -2.32
CA TYR A 95 -11.38 -2.94 -1.20
C TYR A 95 -11.10 -1.50 -1.62
N ASN A 96 -10.74 -1.31 -2.88
CA ASN A 96 -10.39 -0.02 -3.44
C ASN A 96 -11.53 0.65 -4.24
N ASP A 97 -12.74 0.03 -4.26
CA ASP A 97 -13.89 0.51 -5.03
C ASP A 97 -13.56 0.72 -6.53
N LEU A 98 -12.75 -0.18 -7.10
CA LEU A 98 -12.28 -0.14 -8.49
C LEU A 98 -12.98 -1.22 -9.35
N HIS A 99 -12.87 -1.09 -10.66
CA HIS A 99 -13.35 -2.09 -11.61
C HIS A 99 -12.27 -3.13 -11.90
N LYS A 100 -12.67 -4.33 -12.32
CA LYS A 100 -11.73 -5.43 -12.61
C LYS A 100 -10.77 -5.13 -13.75
N GLU A 101 -11.17 -4.26 -14.66
CA GLU A 101 -10.42 -3.85 -15.84
C GLU A 101 -9.55 -2.60 -15.57
N TYR A 102 -9.57 -2.09 -14.35
CA TYR A 102 -8.76 -0.94 -13.97
C TYR A 102 -7.27 -1.31 -14.02
N THR A 103 -6.51 -0.52 -14.77
CA THR A 103 -5.05 -0.61 -14.82
C THR A 103 -4.47 0.31 -13.75
N LEU A 104 -3.58 -0.22 -12.92
CA LEU A 104 -2.92 0.59 -11.89
C LEU A 104 -1.98 1.60 -12.53
N GLU A 105 -2.06 2.82 -12.04
CA GLU A 105 -1.14 3.91 -12.39
C GLU A 105 -0.13 4.13 -11.26
N VAL A 106 1.05 4.63 -11.63
CA VAL A 106 2.09 4.97 -10.65
C VAL A 106 1.56 6.03 -9.69
N GLY A 107 1.63 5.73 -8.41
CA GLY A 107 1.11 6.63 -7.37
C GLY A 107 -0.27 6.26 -6.84
N ASP A 108 -0.97 5.30 -7.44
CA ASP A 108 -2.26 4.83 -6.93
C ASP A 108 -2.13 4.28 -5.51
N ILE A 109 -3.04 4.71 -4.63
CA ILE A 109 -3.14 4.20 -3.27
C ILE A 109 -3.97 2.92 -3.29
N ILE A 110 -3.36 1.79 -2.90
CA ILE A 110 -4.02 0.48 -2.88
C ILE A 110 -4.14 -0.03 -1.46
N TYR A 111 -5.34 0.00 -0.93
CA TYR A 111 -5.66 -0.53 0.40
C TYR A 111 -5.63 -2.05 0.41
N LEU A 112 -4.95 -2.62 1.40
CA LEU A 112 -4.80 -4.07 1.60
C LEU A 112 -5.95 -4.67 2.41
N LYS A 113 -6.83 -3.84 2.97
CA LYS A 113 -8.05 -4.23 3.68
C LYS A 113 -9.21 -3.33 3.28
N GLU A 114 -10.42 -3.77 3.60
CA GLU A 114 -11.63 -3.01 3.32
C GLU A 114 -11.60 -1.64 4.02
N LYS A 115 -11.88 -0.58 3.28
CA LYS A 115 -11.90 0.80 3.78
C LYS A 115 -12.96 0.99 4.86
N ARG A 116 -12.77 1.97 5.72
CA ARG A 116 -13.68 2.29 6.82
C ARG A 116 -14.96 2.96 6.30
N LYS A 117 -15.99 2.96 7.14
CA LYS A 117 -17.26 3.65 6.83
C LYS A 117 -17.15 5.16 7.04
N LYS A 118 -16.21 5.63 7.86
CA LYS A 118 -16.00 7.04 8.22
C LYS A 118 -14.52 7.36 8.27
N ALA A 119 -14.15 8.63 8.08
CA ALA A 119 -12.79 9.10 8.29
C ALA A 119 -12.40 9.02 9.77
N ALA A 120 -11.09 8.90 10.03
CA ALA A 120 -10.54 9.07 11.36
C ALA A 120 -10.62 10.55 11.77
N LYS A 121 -10.79 10.80 13.07
CA LYS A 121 -10.63 12.15 13.62
C LYS A 121 -9.14 12.58 13.48
N PRO A 122 -8.84 13.85 13.19
CA PRO A 122 -9.75 15.02 13.10
C PRO A 122 -10.40 15.26 11.72
N HIS A 123 -10.17 14.39 10.71
CA HIS A 123 -10.57 14.58 9.31
C HIS A 123 -12.08 14.36 9.08
N THR A 124 -12.93 15.11 9.78
CA THR A 124 -14.39 15.01 9.63
C THR A 124 -14.95 15.86 8.50
N VAL A 125 -14.22 16.88 8.08
CA VAL A 125 -14.57 17.78 6.98
C VAL A 125 -13.36 17.91 6.05
N TYR A 126 -13.61 17.92 4.76
CA TYR A 126 -12.61 18.13 3.72
C TYR A 126 -13.11 19.17 2.72
N ILE A 127 -12.28 20.17 2.44
CA ILE A 127 -12.54 21.15 1.40
C ILE A 127 -12.05 20.60 0.08
N VAL A 128 -12.96 20.40 -0.85
CA VAL A 128 -12.66 19.88 -2.20
C VAL A 128 -11.72 20.84 -2.93
N LYS A 129 -10.73 20.29 -3.60
CA LYS A 129 -9.76 21.02 -4.40
C LYS A 129 -9.98 20.72 -5.89
N ASP A 130 -9.37 21.54 -6.73
CA ASP A 130 -9.34 21.29 -8.15
C ASP A 130 -8.70 19.92 -8.46
N GLY A 131 -9.31 19.17 -9.37
CA GLY A 131 -8.91 17.81 -9.73
C GLY A 131 -9.37 16.70 -8.76
N ASP A 132 -10.00 17.04 -7.64
CA ASP A 132 -10.54 16.02 -6.73
C ASP A 132 -11.78 15.33 -7.32
N SER A 133 -11.85 14.03 -7.10
CA SER A 133 -13.03 13.20 -7.33
C SER A 133 -13.51 12.55 -6.04
N MET A 134 -14.75 12.11 -5.97
CA MET A 134 -15.23 11.34 -4.81
C MET A 134 -14.37 10.10 -4.58
N HIS A 135 -13.87 9.47 -5.63
CA HIS A 135 -12.98 8.32 -5.53
C HIS A 135 -11.61 8.72 -4.95
N SER A 136 -10.96 9.78 -5.46
CA SER A 136 -9.67 10.24 -4.94
C SER A 136 -9.74 10.65 -3.47
N ILE A 137 -10.80 11.34 -3.05
CA ILE A 137 -11.06 11.69 -1.65
C ILE A 137 -11.27 10.41 -0.81
N SER A 138 -12.04 9.44 -1.32
CA SER A 138 -12.26 8.14 -0.69
C SER A 138 -10.93 7.39 -0.46
N GLN A 139 -10.04 7.39 -1.45
CA GLN A 139 -8.72 6.76 -1.35
C GLN A 139 -7.84 7.52 -0.34
N LYS A 140 -7.79 8.83 -0.41
CA LYS A 140 -6.99 9.67 0.50
C LYS A 140 -7.27 9.43 1.97
N TYR A 141 -8.55 9.26 2.32
CA TYR A 141 -9.00 9.13 3.72
C TYR A 141 -9.39 7.71 4.13
N GLY A 142 -9.18 6.71 3.29
CA GLY A 142 -9.50 5.32 3.59
C GLY A 142 -10.97 5.08 3.90
N ILE A 143 -11.87 5.77 3.19
CA ILE A 143 -13.32 5.67 3.37
C ILE A 143 -13.91 4.91 2.19
N ARG A 144 -14.89 4.03 2.41
CA ARG A 144 -15.63 3.39 1.33
C ARG A 144 -16.36 4.43 0.48
N LEU A 145 -16.20 4.37 -0.82
CA LEU A 145 -16.80 5.33 -1.77
C LEU A 145 -18.32 5.45 -1.57
N LYS A 146 -19.03 4.32 -1.46
CA LYS A 146 -20.46 4.28 -1.19
C LYS A 146 -20.84 5.02 0.10
N ASN A 147 -20.03 4.92 1.16
CA ASN A 147 -20.30 5.61 2.42
C ASN A 147 -20.02 7.11 2.30
N LEU A 148 -19.01 7.51 1.53
CA LEU A 148 -18.71 8.91 1.28
C LEU A 148 -19.88 9.60 0.56
N TYR A 149 -20.42 8.99 -0.49
CA TYR A 149 -21.63 9.49 -1.16
C TYR A 149 -22.80 9.60 -0.19
N LYS A 150 -23.09 8.55 0.58
CA LYS A 150 -24.19 8.53 1.55
C LYS A 150 -24.07 9.62 2.60
N MET A 151 -22.88 9.85 3.17
CA MET A 151 -22.65 10.87 4.19
C MET A 151 -22.89 12.29 3.65
N ASN A 152 -22.61 12.51 2.38
CA ASN A 152 -22.81 13.80 1.71
C ASN A 152 -24.18 13.93 1.04
N ARG A 153 -25.08 12.94 1.20
CA ARG A 153 -26.41 12.90 0.56
C ARG A 153 -26.33 13.07 -0.97
N LYS A 154 -25.32 12.42 -1.58
CA LYS A 154 -25.04 12.45 -3.02
C LYS A 154 -25.19 11.05 -3.59
N ASP A 155 -25.44 10.96 -4.88
CA ASP A 155 -25.47 9.74 -5.68
C ASP A 155 -24.13 9.45 -6.34
N ALA A 156 -24.04 8.32 -7.07
CA ALA A 156 -22.81 7.89 -7.72
C ALA A 156 -22.42 8.77 -8.95
N GLU A 157 -23.34 9.57 -9.45
CA GLU A 157 -23.09 10.46 -10.60
C GLU A 157 -22.57 11.84 -10.17
N TYR A 158 -22.58 12.09 -8.85
CA TYR A 158 -22.14 13.38 -8.32
C TYR A 158 -20.63 13.58 -8.52
N VAL A 159 -20.28 14.68 -9.19
CA VAL A 159 -18.93 15.20 -9.32
C VAL A 159 -18.75 16.35 -8.34
N PRO A 160 -17.80 16.27 -7.41
CA PRO A 160 -17.53 17.36 -6.48
C PRO A 160 -17.04 18.59 -7.27
N ARG A 161 -17.55 19.75 -6.88
CA ARG A 161 -17.13 21.04 -7.44
C ARG A 161 -16.35 21.79 -6.38
N TRP A 162 -15.21 22.33 -6.77
CA TRP A 162 -14.50 23.30 -5.96
C TRP A 162 -15.05 24.69 -6.29
N GLU A 163 -15.32 25.48 -5.27
CA GLU A 163 -15.71 26.88 -5.44
C GLU A 163 -14.47 27.73 -5.13
N THR A 164 -14.07 28.59 -6.06
CA THR A 164 -13.13 29.68 -5.79
C THR A 164 -13.86 30.69 -4.91
N ALA A 165 -13.38 30.86 -3.67
CA ALA A 165 -13.86 31.91 -2.77
C ALA A 165 -13.50 33.29 -3.30
#